data_9a97933cf8fd127fa6382e9a0bc9f0ee
#
_entry.id   9a97933cf8fd127fa6382e9a0bc9f0ee
#
_cell.length_a   1.000
_cell.length_b   1.000
_cell.length_c   1.000
_cell.angle_alpha   90.00
_cell.angle_beta   90.00
_cell.angle_gamma   90.00
#
_symmetry.space_group_name_H-M   'P 1'
#
loop_
_entity.id
_entity.type
_entity.pdbx_description
1 polymer ?
#
loop_
_entity_poly.entity_id
_entity_poly.type
_entity_poly.pdbx_seq_one_letter_code
_entity_poly.pdbx_strand_id
1 'polypeptide(L)'
;SDKDHRFDVQTSDGITVSAYGTEFNVQAYAEEPDIKATLAEGHIQIDQINQSASQELIPGEQAVYSRHTQQMQVRKANLLVETAWKDGKLVFRRTPMEEIAKQLSRHFNVNIQLQGKEIFDYTYSATFTTETLAEILSLLEKTAPIRCEIIEPQQQNDLAFTRKKVIIRKR
;
A
#
# COMPACT_ATOMS: atom_id res chain seq x y z
N SER A 1 -21.85 -4.49 12.03
CA SER A 1 -20.74 -5.43 12.32
C SER A 1 -21.29 -6.55 13.18
N ASP A 2 -21.24 -7.76 12.66
CA ASP A 2 -21.68 -8.97 13.37
C ASP A 2 -20.56 -9.38 14.32
N LYS A 3 -20.78 -9.19 15.63
CA LYS A 3 -19.78 -9.46 16.68
C LYS A 3 -19.62 -10.96 16.99
N ASP A 4 -20.52 -11.78 16.48
CA ASP A 4 -20.58 -13.22 16.82
C ASP A 4 -19.90 -14.09 15.75
N HIS A 5 -19.51 -13.55 14.60
CA HIS A 5 -18.83 -14.28 13.55
C HIS A 5 -17.36 -13.90 13.43
N ARG A 6 -16.49 -14.89 13.61
CA ARG A 6 -15.06 -14.78 13.37
C ARG A 6 -14.81 -14.71 11.85
N PHE A 7 -13.95 -13.77 11.44
CA PHE A 7 -13.46 -13.63 10.08
C PHE A 7 -11.94 -13.77 10.06
N ASP A 8 -11.42 -14.72 9.30
CA ASP A 8 -9.98 -14.99 9.21
C ASP A 8 -9.45 -14.60 7.83
N VAL A 9 -8.39 -13.79 7.80
CA VAL A 9 -7.58 -13.50 6.61
C VAL A 9 -6.29 -14.30 6.73
N GLN A 10 -6.08 -15.24 5.81
CA GLN A 10 -4.85 -16.02 5.73
C GLN A 10 -3.98 -15.51 4.57
N THR A 11 -2.69 -15.28 4.84
CA THR A 11 -1.71 -14.92 3.83
C THR A 11 -0.90 -16.14 3.39
N SER A 12 -0.30 -16.08 2.20
CA SER A 12 0.60 -17.13 1.69
C SER A 12 1.84 -17.34 2.57
N ASP A 13 2.17 -16.37 3.39
CA ASP A 13 3.36 -16.37 4.26
C ASP A 13 3.07 -16.98 5.65
N GLY A 14 1.88 -17.55 5.84
CA GLY A 14 1.48 -18.22 7.09
C GLY A 14 1.11 -17.27 8.23
N ILE A 15 0.75 -16.03 7.89
CA ILE A 15 0.13 -15.10 8.83
C ILE A 15 -1.38 -15.23 8.74
N THR A 16 -2.04 -15.37 9.87
CA THR A 16 -3.51 -15.38 9.98
C THR A 16 -3.94 -14.20 10.83
N VAL A 17 -4.83 -13.37 10.31
CA VAL A 17 -5.46 -12.26 11.03
C VAL A 17 -6.90 -12.63 11.32
N SER A 18 -7.23 -12.81 12.59
CA SER A 18 -8.56 -13.17 13.08
C SER A 18 -9.26 -11.93 13.63
N ALA A 19 -10.46 -11.66 13.15
CA ALA A 19 -11.24 -10.47 13.45
C ALA A 19 -12.65 -10.82 13.97
N TYR A 20 -13.15 -10.02 14.90
CA TYR A 20 -14.48 -10.15 15.50
C TYR A 20 -15.19 -8.79 15.48
N GLY A 21 -16.08 -8.56 14.51
CA GLY A 21 -16.82 -7.30 14.40
C GLY A 21 -15.95 -6.06 14.30
N THR A 22 -14.95 -6.08 13.44
CA THR A 22 -13.84 -5.11 13.39
C THR A 22 -13.78 -4.34 12.08
N GLU A 23 -13.20 -3.15 12.13
CA GLU A 23 -12.70 -2.43 10.97
C GLU A 23 -11.16 -2.51 10.95
N PHE A 24 -10.62 -3.20 9.95
CA PHE A 24 -9.18 -3.41 9.82
C PHE A 24 -8.74 -3.43 8.36
N ASN A 25 -7.44 -3.28 8.12
CA ASN A 25 -6.82 -3.36 6.81
C ASN A 25 -5.66 -4.34 6.83
N VAL A 26 -5.55 -5.20 5.82
CA VAL A 26 -4.41 -6.12 5.62
C VAL A 26 -3.78 -5.83 4.26
N GLN A 27 -2.48 -5.56 4.26
CA GLN A 27 -1.66 -5.39 3.07
C GLN A 27 -0.64 -6.54 3.03
N ALA A 28 -0.85 -7.49 2.13
CA ALA A 28 0.00 -8.68 1.97
C ALA A 28 0.34 -8.88 0.48
N TYR A 29 0.86 -7.82 -0.16
CA TYR A 29 1.27 -7.87 -1.55
C TYR A 29 2.55 -8.68 -1.71
N ALA A 30 2.59 -9.56 -2.73
CA ALA A 30 3.73 -10.47 -2.93
C ALA A 30 5.06 -9.73 -3.22
N GLU A 31 4.98 -8.55 -3.83
CA GLU A 31 6.12 -7.71 -4.17
C GLU A 31 6.63 -6.85 -2.99
N GLU A 32 5.90 -6.79 -1.89
CA GLU A 32 6.32 -6.02 -0.71
C GLU A 32 7.16 -6.86 0.24
N PRO A 33 8.19 -6.29 0.88
CA PRO A 33 9.02 -7.00 1.86
C PRO A 33 8.28 -7.30 3.17
N ASP A 34 7.19 -6.59 3.43
CA ASP A 34 6.44 -6.66 4.69
C ASP A 34 4.97 -6.95 4.46
N ILE A 35 4.36 -7.63 5.43
CA ILE A 35 2.90 -7.73 5.59
C ILE A 35 2.50 -6.75 6.69
N LYS A 36 1.44 -5.97 6.45
CA LYS A 36 0.94 -4.98 7.40
C LYS A 36 -0.52 -5.28 7.72
N ALA A 37 -0.85 -5.34 9.01
CA ALA A 37 -2.22 -5.41 9.50
C ALA A 37 -2.50 -4.22 10.41
N THR A 38 -3.51 -3.41 10.07
CA THR A 38 -3.85 -2.17 10.79
C THR A 38 -5.26 -2.30 11.35
N LEU A 39 -5.42 -2.00 12.64
CA LEU A 39 -6.71 -2.01 13.32
C LEU A 39 -7.26 -0.60 13.46
N ALA A 40 -8.45 -0.35 12.90
CA ALA A 40 -9.17 0.92 13.06
C ALA A 40 -10.19 0.85 14.20
N GLU A 41 -10.99 -0.23 14.29
CA GLU A 41 -12.01 -0.41 15.33
C GLU A 41 -12.15 -1.90 15.67
N GLY A 42 -12.45 -2.20 16.93
CA GLY A 42 -12.70 -3.56 17.43
C GLY A 42 -11.44 -4.25 17.95
N HIS A 43 -11.27 -5.52 17.63
CA HIS A 43 -10.19 -6.35 18.12
C HIS A 43 -9.73 -7.33 17.04
N ILE A 44 -8.43 -7.45 16.82
CA ILE A 44 -7.83 -8.48 15.96
C ILE A 44 -6.71 -9.22 16.69
N GLN A 45 -6.59 -10.49 16.36
CA GLN A 45 -5.50 -11.36 16.76
C GLN A 45 -4.72 -11.78 15.52
N ILE A 46 -3.40 -11.78 15.61
CA ILE A 46 -2.50 -12.15 14.52
C ILE A 46 -1.67 -13.34 14.96
N ASP A 47 -1.80 -14.44 14.23
CA ASP A 47 -1.08 -15.68 14.47
C ASP A 47 -0.04 -15.91 13.38
N GLN A 48 1.12 -16.47 13.76
CA GLN A 48 2.16 -16.94 12.85
C GLN A 48 2.23 -18.45 12.87
N ILE A 49 2.30 -19.10 11.72
CA ILE A 49 2.20 -20.56 11.59
C ILE A 49 3.23 -21.35 12.42
N ASN A 50 4.38 -20.77 12.72
CA ASN A 50 5.47 -21.43 13.46
C ASN A 50 5.72 -20.80 14.84
N GLN A 51 4.83 -19.96 15.34
CA GLN A 51 4.98 -19.33 16.66
C GLN A 51 3.75 -19.61 17.52
N SER A 52 4.02 -19.94 18.80
CA SER A 52 2.95 -20.23 19.76
C SER A 52 2.32 -18.97 20.36
N ALA A 53 2.92 -17.81 20.15
CA ALA A 53 2.43 -16.54 20.69
C ALA A 53 1.67 -15.77 19.62
N SER A 54 0.42 -15.41 19.94
CA SER A 54 -0.41 -14.52 19.13
C SER A 54 -0.12 -13.06 19.46
N GLN A 55 -0.19 -12.19 18.46
CA GLN A 55 -0.12 -10.75 18.64
C GLN A 55 -1.52 -10.14 18.57
N GLU A 56 -1.94 -9.47 19.63
CA GLU A 56 -3.18 -8.68 19.62
C GLU A 56 -2.89 -7.22 19.29
N LEU A 57 -3.82 -6.56 18.59
CA LEU A 57 -3.78 -5.12 18.34
C LEU A 57 -4.97 -4.43 19.01
N ILE A 58 -4.71 -3.21 19.48
CA ILE A 58 -5.75 -2.27 19.89
C ILE A 58 -6.00 -1.23 18.76
N PRO A 59 -7.17 -0.57 18.72
CA PRO A 59 -7.45 0.46 17.72
C PRO A 59 -6.36 1.53 17.63
N GLY A 60 -5.94 1.85 16.41
CA GLY A 60 -4.84 2.78 16.12
C GLY A 60 -3.47 2.12 16.03
N GLU A 61 -3.37 0.80 16.14
CA GLU A 61 -2.11 0.07 15.98
C GLU A 61 -2.01 -0.61 14.61
N GLN A 62 -0.76 -0.84 14.20
CA GLN A 62 -0.38 -1.61 13.02
C GLN A 62 0.70 -2.61 13.39
N ALA A 63 0.48 -3.86 13.08
CA ALA A 63 1.52 -4.89 13.06
C ALA A 63 2.21 -4.88 11.69
N VAL A 64 3.53 -4.94 11.70
CA VAL A 64 4.38 -5.04 10.52
C VAL A 64 5.20 -6.32 10.64
N TYR A 65 4.93 -7.29 9.79
CA TYR A 65 5.69 -8.53 9.71
C TYR A 65 6.66 -8.47 8.54
N SER A 66 7.95 -8.56 8.83
CA SER A 66 9.00 -8.60 7.82
C SER A 66 9.21 -10.03 7.31
N ARG A 67 9.03 -10.23 6.00
CA ARG A 67 9.28 -11.52 5.34
C ARG A 67 10.74 -11.94 5.42
N HIS A 68 11.66 -10.98 5.41
CA HIS A 68 13.09 -11.25 5.46
C HIS A 68 13.55 -11.73 6.83
N THR A 69 13.15 -11.02 7.89
CA THR A 69 13.58 -11.36 9.28
C THR A 69 12.62 -12.30 10.00
N GLN A 70 11.43 -12.51 9.46
CA GLN A 70 10.32 -13.26 10.07
C GLN A 70 9.92 -12.73 11.45
N GLN A 71 10.15 -11.43 11.67
CA GLN A 71 9.80 -10.75 12.92
C GLN A 71 8.60 -9.84 12.72
N MET A 72 7.78 -9.75 13.76
CA MET A 72 6.64 -8.84 13.84
C MET A 72 6.94 -7.72 14.82
N GLN A 73 6.59 -6.49 14.43
CA GLN A 73 6.67 -5.30 15.25
C GLN A 73 5.32 -4.58 15.26
N VAL A 74 4.91 -4.07 16.42
CA VAL A 74 3.70 -3.27 16.55
C VAL A 74 4.07 -1.81 16.70
N ARG A 75 3.38 -0.94 15.96
CA ARG A 75 3.58 0.52 16.00
C ARG A 75 2.24 1.25 15.89
N LYS A 76 2.25 2.54 16.21
CA LYS A 76 1.09 3.41 15.95
C LYS A 76 0.84 3.55 14.45
N ALA A 77 -0.42 3.41 14.05
CA ALA A 77 -0.88 3.59 12.67
C ALA A 77 -1.34 5.02 12.42
N ASN A 78 -1.15 5.50 11.19
CA ASN A 78 -1.87 6.66 10.70
C ASN A 78 -3.14 6.19 10.00
N LEU A 79 -4.24 6.05 10.75
CA LEU A 79 -5.49 5.51 10.24
C LEU A 79 -6.00 6.25 9.01
N LEU A 80 -5.83 7.58 8.94
CA LEU A 80 -6.24 8.38 7.78
C LEU A 80 -5.56 7.91 6.50
N VAL A 81 -4.29 7.50 6.58
CA VAL A 81 -3.52 6.99 5.42
C VAL A 81 -3.91 5.55 5.13
N GLU A 82 -3.94 4.71 6.17
CA GLU A 82 -4.10 3.25 6.03
C GLU A 82 -5.50 2.82 5.60
N THR A 83 -6.53 3.65 5.86
CA THR A 83 -7.94 3.33 5.54
C THR A 83 -8.53 4.17 4.40
N ALA A 84 -7.80 5.17 3.89
CA ALA A 84 -8.30 6.09 2.85
C ALA A 84 -8.76 5.37 1.57
N TRP A 85 -8.10 4.27 1.22
CA TRP A 85 -8.39 3.49 0.02
C TRP A 85 -9.85 2.96 -0.05
N LYS A 86 -10.47 2.67 1.10
CA LYS A 86 -11.87 2.22 1.17
C LYS A 86 -12.85 3.28 0.66
N ASP A 87 -12.48 4.56 0.78
CA ASP A 87 -13.24 5.71 0.28
C ASP A 87 -12.76 6.13 -1.12
N GLY A 88 -11.93 5.33 -1.79
CA GLY A 88 -11.34 5.64 -3.09
C GLY A 88 -10.31 6.78 -3.04
N LYS A 89 -9.80 7.13 -1.85
CA LYS A 89 -8.84 8.22 -1.66
C LYS A 89 -7.42 7.70 -1.61
N LEU A 90 -6.49 8.50 -2.15
CA LEU A 90 -5.06 8.33 -1.95
C LEU A 90 -4.56 9.44 -1.03
N VAL A 91 -4.08 9.06 0.15
CA VAL A 91 -3.59 10.00 1.15
C VAL A 91 -2.11 9.77 1.41
N PHE A 92 -1.31 10.75 1.08
CA PHE A 92 0.13 10.79 1.32
C PHE A 92 0.45 11.75 2.46
N ARG A 93 1.33 11.36 3.37
CA ARG A 93 1.80 12.17 4.49
C ARG A 93 3.30 11.96 4.67
N ARG A 94 4.10 12.87 4.09
CA ARG A 94 5.56 12.73 4.01
C ARG A 94 5.96 11.35 3.43
N THR A 95 5.19 10.88 2.47
CA THR A 95 5.34 9.55 1.87
C THR A 95 6.49 9.57 0.88
N PRO A 96 7.45 8.62 0.94
CA PRO A 96 8.53 8.50 -0.02
C PRO A 96 8.01 8.27 -1.45
N MET A 97 8.72 8.78 -2.46
CA MET A 97 8.33 8.65 -3.87
C MET A 97 8.17 7.20 -4.31
N GLU A 98 8.99 6.30 -3.77
CA GLU A 98 8.88 4.86 -4.04
C GLU A 98 7.53 4.30 -3.62
N GLU A 99 7.08 4.64 -2.43
CA GLU A 99 5.79 4.18 -1.90
C GLU A 99 4.62 4.83 -2.66
N ILE A 100 4.76 6.10 -3.07
CA ILE A 100 3.78 6.77 -3.95
C ILE A 100 3.66 6.04 -5.28
N ALA A 101 4.79 5.71 -5.91
CA ALA A 101 4.81 4.99 -7.18
C ALA A 101 4.11 3.62 -7.06
N LYS A 102 4.34 2.88 -5.97
CA LYS A 102 3.67 1.60 -5.68
C LYS A 102 2.17 1.77 -5.51
N GLN A 103 1.73 2.74 -4.71
CA GLN A 103 0.30 2.98 -4.48
C GLN A 103 -0.42 3.44 -5.75
N LEU A 104 0.16 4.35 -6.53
CA LEU A 104 -0.38 4.77 -7.82
C LEU A 104 -0.41 3.61 -8.83
N SER A 105 0.64 2.77 -8.85
CA SER A 105 0.70 1.59 -9.74
C SER A 105 -0.47 0.63 -9.48
N ARG A 106 -0.81 0.39 -8.21
CA ARG A 106 -1.93 -0.46 -7.81
C ARG A 106 -3.28 0.19 -8.10
N HIS A 107 -3.43 1.45 -7.70
CA HIS A 107 -4.70 2.18 -7.83
C HIS A 107 -5.14 2.33 -9.30
N PHE A 108 -4.20 2.64 -10.19
CA PHE A 108 -4.46 2.87 -11.62
C PHE A 108 -4.12 1.67 -12.51
N ASN A 109 -3.68 0.55 -11.94
CA ASN A 109 -3.24 -0.65 -12.68
C ASN A 109 -2.20 -0.34 -13.76
N VAL A 110 -1.17 0.44 -13.41
CA VAL A 110 -0.08 0.88 -14.30
C VAL A 110 1.27 0.42 -13.76
N ASN A 111 2.30 0.40 -14.61
CA ASN A 111 3.68 0.14 -14.20
C ASN A 111 4.44 1.45 -14.07
N ILE A 112 4.72 1.90 -12.85
CA ILE A 112 5.49 3.12 -12.60
C ILE A 112 6.93 2.75 -12.29
N GLN A 113 7.87 3.32 -13.05
CA GLN A 113 9.30 3.14 -12.88
C GLN A 113 9.97 4.46 -12.48
N LEU A 114 10.74 4.44 -11.41
CA LEU A 114 11.56 5.55 -10.95
C LEU A 114 12.95 5.44 -11.55
N GLN A 115 13.47 6.53 -12.14
CA GLN A 115 14.80 6.59 -12.72
C GLN A 115 15.64 7.70 -12.08
N GLY A 116 16.83 7.34 -11.63
CA GLY A 116 17.76 8.23 -10.91
C GLY A 116 17.67 8.05 -9.39
N LYS A 117 18.84 8.06 -8.73
CA LYS A 117 18.94 7.82 -7.28
C LYS A 117 18.28 8.92 -6.45
N GLU A 118 18.38 10.16 -6.91
CA GLU A 118 17.90 11.33 -6.19
C GLU A 118 16.37 11.37 -6.05
N ILE A 119 15.62 10.63 -6.89
CA ILE A 119 14.17 10.63 -6.82
C ILE A 119 13.64 9.90 -5.58
N PHE A 120 14.44 9.00 -5.02
CA PHE A 120 14.09 8.25 -3.82
C PHE A 120 14.13 9.11 -2.54
N ASP A 121 14.82 10.26 -2.59
CA ASP A 121 14.90 11.21 -1.47
C ASP A 121 13.67 12.11 -1.35
N TYR A 122 12.81 12.14 -2.38
CA TYR A 122 11.61 12.98 -2.38
C TYR A 122 10.48 12.36 -1.57
N THR A 123 9.83 13.21 -0.77
CA THR A 123 8.62 12.85 -0.04
C THR A 123 7.50 13.82 -0.39
N TYR A 124 6.27 13.33 -0.36
CA TYR A 124 5.08 14.14 -0.65
C TYR A 124 4.03 14.05 0.44
N SER A 125 3.26 15.15 0.56
CA SER A 125 2.02 15.18 1.31
C SER A 125 0.92 15.71 0.42
N ALA A 126 -0.07 14.88 0.12
CA ALA A 126 -1.21 15.22 -0.72
C ALA A 126 -2.39 14.32 -0.39
N THR A 127 -3.59 14.73 -0.78
CA THR A 127 -4.79 13.90 -0.77
C THR A 127 -5.43 14.01 -2.14
N PHE A 128 -5.65 12.87 -2.79
CA PHE A 128 -6.34 12.75 -4.06
C PHE A 128 -7.64 11.98 -3.86
N THR A 129 -8.70 12.40 -4.53
CA THR A 129 -10.05 11.84 -4.37
C THR A 129 -10.66 11.39 -5.68
N THR A 130 -10.59 12.24 -6.69
CA THR A 130 -11.22 12.02 -8.01
C THR A 130 -10.26 12.28 -9.17
N GLU A 131 -9.02 12.68 -8.85
CA GLU A 131 -8.02 13.02 -9.84
C GLU A 131 -7.60 11.79 -10.66
N THR A 132 -7.46 11.99 -11.94
CA THR A 132 -6.90 11.01 -12.87
C THR A 132 -5.39 10.84 -12.66
N LEU A 133 -4.83 9.73 -13.12
CA LEU A 133 -3.37 9.52 -13.08
C LEU A 133 -2.60 10.69 -13.75
N ALA A 134 -3.09 11.18 -14.89
CA ALA A 134 -2.43 12.28 -15.61
C ALA A 134 -2.42 13.58 -14.80
N GLU A 135 -3.52 13.88 -14.11
CA GLU A 135 -3.61 15.06 -13.23
C GLU A 135 -2.68 14.93 -12.03
N ILE A 136 -2.64 13.76 -11.38
CA ILE A 136 -1.72 13.49 -10.27
C ILE A 136 -0.26 13.66 -10.72
N LEU A 137 0.14 13.05 -11.84
CA LEU A 137 1.49 13.17 -12.38
C LEU A 137 1.83 14.63 -12.73
N SER A 138 0.89 15.39 -13.31
CA SER A 138 1.06 16.82 -13.58
C SER A 138 1.28 17.62 -12.30
N LEU A 139 0.55 17.33 -11.22
CA LEU A 139 0.73 17.98 -9.93
C LEU A 139 2.09 17.65 -9.31
N LEU A 140 2.54 16.39 -9.40
CA LEU A 140 3.88 16.00 -8.95
C LEU A 140 4.98 16.75 -9.72
N GLU A 141 4.86 16.91 -11.05
CA GLU A 141 5.80 17.70 -11.86
C GLU A 141 5.85 19.19 -11.53
N LYS A 142 4.72 19.76 -11.11
CA LYS A 142 4.64 21.18 -10.72
C LYS A 142 5.26 21.46 -9.36
N THR A 143 5.28 20.45 -8.49
CA THR A 143 5.69 20.61 -7.09
C THR A 143 7.09 20.07 -6.80
N ALA A 144 7.70 19.34 -7.74
CA ALA A 144 9.07 18.85 -7.63
C ALA A 144 9.84 18.95 -8.95
N PRO A 145 11.18 18.96 -8.93
CA PRO A 145 12.00 18.97 -10.12
C PRO A 145 12.05 17.58 -10.80
N ILE A 146 10.88 17.03 -11.11
CA ILE A 146 10.72 15.73 -11.75
C ILE A 146 10.03 15.86 -13.10
N ARG A 147 10.15 14.85 -13.93
CA ARG A 147 9.43 14.69 -15.20
C ARG A 147 8.78 13.32 -15.24
N CYS A 148 7.51 13.31 -15.63
CA CYS A 148 6.70 12.11 -15.77
C CYS A 148 6.41 11.87 -17.26
N GLU A 149 6.65 10.67 -17.75
CA GLU A 149 6.39 10.26 -19.13
C GLU A 149 5.44 9.07 -19.11
N ILE A 150 4.29 9.21 -19.77
CA ILE A 150 3.31 8.13 -19.92
C ILE A 150 3.56 7.46 -21.25
N ILE A 151 3.80 6.14 -21.21
CA ILE A 151 3.97 5.29 -22.37
C ILE A 151 2.73 4.44 -22.51
N GLU A 152 1.97 4.65 -23.59
CA GLU A 152 0.77 3.88 -23.86
C GLU A 152 1.10 2.41 -24.17
N PRO A 153 0.19 1.48 -23.85
CA PRO A 153 0.40 0.06 -24.08
C PRO A 153 0.56 -0.20 -25.59
N GLN A 154 1.56 -0.99 -25.96
CA GLN A 154 1.69 -1.51 -27.32
C GLN A 154 1.00 -2.86 -27.41
N GLN A 155 0.25 -3.07 -28.49
CA GLN A 155 -0.35 -4.35 -28.80
C GLN A 155 0.76 -5.34 -29.19
N GLN A 156 1.02 -6.32 -28.33
CA GLN A 156 1.87 -7.45 -28.70
C GLN A 156 1.04 -8.50 -29.47
N ASN A 157 1.69 -9.27 -30.33
CA ASN A 157 1.07 -10.25 -31.25
C ASN A 157 0.21 -11.34 -30.59
N ASP A 158 0.15 -11.42 -29.27
CA ASP A 158 -0.51 -12.47 -28.48
C ASP A 158 -1.74 -11.97 -27.68
N LEU A 159 -2.56 -11.07 -28.21
CA LEU A 159 -3.81 -10.62 -27.57
C LEU A 159 -3.67 -10.06 -26.12
N ALA A 160 -2.48 -10.03 -25.57
CA ALA A 160 -2.21 -9.46 -24.25
C ALA A 160 -1.81 -7.99 -24.37
N PHE A 161 -2.64 -7.10 -23.85
CA PHE A 161 -2.25 -5.70 -23.68
C PHE A 161 -1.24 -5.59 -22.56
N THR A 162 -0.08 -4.97 -22.82
CA THR A 162 0.84 -4.58 -21.76
C THR A 162 0.19 -3.49 -20.88
N ARG A 163 0.49 -3.49 -19.57
CA ARG A 163 0.03 -2.40 -18.71
C ARG A 163 0.64 -1.08 -19.20
N LYS A 164 -0.15 0.00 -19.12
CA LYS A 164 0.35 1.37 -19.30
C LYS A 164 1.59 1.57 -18.42
N LYS A 165 2.66 2.12 -18.98
CA LYS A 165 3.91 2.37 -18.27
C LYS A 165 4.09 3.86 -18.02
N VAL A 166 4.59 4.21 -16.83
CA VAL A 166 4.96 5.58 -16.47
C VAL A 166 6.43 5.59 -16.04
N ILE A 167 7.19 6.52 -16.57
CA ILE A 167 8.57 6.77 -16.14
C ILE A 167 8.61 8.09 -15.40
N ILE A 168 9.10 8.08 -14.16
CA ILE A 168 9.32 9.28 -13.35
C ILE A 168 10.82 9.45 -13.16
N ARG A 169 11.36 10.60 -13.57
CA ARG A 169 12.78 10.92 -13.46
C ARG A 169 13.00 12.36 -13.01
N LYS A 170 14.18 12.68 -12.50
CA LYS A 170 14.58 14.06 -12.24
C LYS A 170 14.66 14.84 -13.55
N ARG A 171 14.31 16.13 -13.50
CA ARG A 171 14.54 17.10 -14.60
C ARG A 171 16.01 17.41 -14.77
#